data_28805b42be871a5b4423f1908c809727
#
_entry.id   28805b42be871a5b4423f1908c809727
#
_cell.length_a   1.000
_cell.length_b   1.000
_cell.length_c   1.000
_cell.angle_alpha   90.00
_cell.angle_beta   90.00
_cell.angle_gamma   90.00
#
_symmetry.space_group_name_H-M   'P 1'
#
loop_
_entity.id
_entity.type
_entity.pdbx_description
1 polymer ?
#
loop_
_entity_poly.entity_id
_entity_poly.type
_entity_poly.pdbx_seq_one_letter_code
_entity_poly.pdbx_strand_id
1 'polypeptide(L)'
;ITDSLGWVLFNIKRYQEAKDYLQSAGKLMPSDPIVNDHYGDALWKNGNQIQARYYWDYVLKLDKTEDDLKKIIKEKLIKGL
;
A
#
# COMPACT_ATOMS: atom_id res chain seq x y z
N ILE A 1 -15.69 4.09 -2.60
CA ILE A 1 -14.30 4.37 -2.92
C ILE A 1 -13.55 3.05 -3.08
N THR A 2 -12.74 2.96 -4.12
CA THR A 2 -12.11 1.70 -4.51
C THR A 2 -11.22 1.07 -3.45
N ASP A 3 -10.64 1.90 -2.55
CA ASP A 3 -9.72 1.40 -1.54
C ASP A 3 -10.40 0.84 -0.29
N SER A 4 -11.67 1.12 -0.10
CA SER A 4 -12.37 0.79 1.15
C SER A 4 -12.39 -0.70 1.46
N LEU A 5 -12.73 -1.53 0.47
CA LEU A 5 -12.79 -2.96 0.67
C LEU A 5 -11.41 -3.55 0.95
N GLY A 6 -10.40 -3.07 0.22
CA GLY A 6 -9.04 -3.52 0.47
C GLY A 6 -8.58 -3.25 1.88
N TRP A 7 -8.92 -2.07 2.41
CA TRP A 7 -8.54 -1.70 3.78
C TRP A 7 -9.31 -2.51 4.82
N VAL A 8 -10.60 -2.78 4.58
CA VAL A 8 -11.38 -3.66 5.46
C VAL A 8 -10.77 -5.05 5.50
N LEU A 9 -10.45 -5.61 4.35
CA LEU A 9 -9.83 -6.94 4.27
C LEU A 9 -8.50 -6.98 5.02
N PHE A 10 -7.69 -5.91 4.89
CA PHE A 10 -6.44 -5.81 5.61
C PHE A 10 -6.65 -5.81 7.12
N ASN A 11 -7.61 -5.02 7.60
CA ASN A 11 -7.86 -4.87 9.03
C ASN A 11 -8.41 -6.14 9.68
N ILE A 12 -9.15 -6.96 8.93
CA ILE A 12 -9.60 -8.27 9.44
C ILE A 12 -8.58 -9.37 9.16
N LYS A 13 -7.37 -9.00 8.77
CA LYS A 13 -6.23 -9.89 8.57
C LYS A 13 -6.38 -10.89 7.42
N ARG A 14 -7.22 -10.58 6.46
CA ARG A 14 -7.35 -11.38 5.24
C ARG A 14 -6.39 -10.82 4.19
N TYR A 15 -5.10 -11.00 4.43
CA TYR A 15 -4.04 -10.31 3.70
C TYR A 15 -3.93 -10.72 2.24
N GLN A 16 -4.16 -11.98 1.92
CA GLN A 16 -4.13 -12.43 0.53
C GLN A 16 -5.23 -11.77 -0.29
N GLU A 17 -6.44 -11.73 0.26
CA GLU A 17 -7.56 -11.10 -0.41
C GLU A 17 -7.38 -9.59 -0.52
N ALA A 18 -6.84 -8.97 0.53
CA ALA A 18 -6.52 -7.54 0.50
C ALA A 18 -5.51 -7.24 -0.59
N LYS A 19 -4.46 -8.05 -0.70
CA LYS A 19 -3.44 -7.90 -1.73
C LYS A 19 -4.05 -7.98 -3.12
N ASP A 20 -4.87 -8.99 -3.36
CA ASP A 20 -5.47 -9.19 -4.68
C ASP A 20 -6.39 -8.05 -5.06
N TYR A 21 -7.22 -7.60 -4.12
CA TYR A 21 -8.11 -6.47 -4.37
C TYR A 21 -7.34 -5.18 -4.65
N LEU A 22 -6.34 -4.90 -3.82
CA LEU A 22 -5.55 -3.67 -3.96
C LEU A 22 -4.70 -3.67 -5.23
N GLN A 23 -4.24 -4.84 -5.67
CA GLN A 23 -3.56 -4.95 -6.95
C GLN A 23 -4.48 -4.52 -8.09
N SER A 24 -5.72 -4.99 -8.08
CA SER A 24 -6.71 -4.60 -9.09
C SER A 24 -7.03 -3.12 -9.02
N ALA A 25 -7.21 -2.58 -7.81
CA ALA A 25 -7.47 -1.16 -7.61
C ALA A 25 -6.30 -0.31 -8.12
N GLY A 26 -5.07 -0.76 -7.89
CA GLY A 26 -3.88 -0.06 -8.36
C GLY A 26 -3.76 -0.02 -9.87
N LYS A 27 -4.25 -1.05 -10.56
CA LYS A 27 -4.27 -1.03 -12.02
C LYS A 27 -5.22 0.03 -12.57
N LEU A 28 -6.32 0.27 -11.86
CA LEU A 28 -7.28 1.30 -12.25
C LEU A 28 -6.84 2.70 -11.83
N MET A 29 -6.08 2.80 -10.76
CA MET A 29 -5.66 4.08 -10.17
C MET A 29 -4.16 4.05 -9.86
N PRO A 30 -3.31 3.96 -10.91
CA PRO A 30 -1.87 3.74 -10.69
C PRO A 30 -1.15 4.91 -10.01
N SER A 31 -1.73 6.10 -10.03
CA SER A 31 -1.12 7.27 -9.39
C SER A 31 -1.75 7.64 -8.06
N ASP A 32 -2.62 6.78 -7.51
CA ASP A 32 -3.25 7.05 -6.22
C ASP A 32 -2.31 6.65 -5.08
N PRO A 33 -1.85 7.61 -4.25
CA PRO A 33 -0.91 7.28 -3.18
C PRO A 33 -1.48 6.33 -2.14
N ILE A 34 -2.75 6.49 -1.78
CA ILE A 34 -3.38 5.69 -0.73
C ILE A 34 -3.52 4.24 -1.17
N VAL A 35 -4.00 4.01 -2.39
CA VAL A 35 -4.16 2.65 -2.92
C VAL A 35 -2.80 1.94 -2.96
N ASN A 36 -1.77 2.62 -3.46
CA ASN A 36 -0.45 2.01 -3.57
C ASN A 36 0.22 1.79 -2.21
N ASP A 37 -0.01 2.69 -1.25
CA ASP A 37 0.49 2.50 0.10
C ASP A 37 -0.17 1.28 0.75
N HIS A 38 -1.48 1.16 0.64
CA HIS A 38 -2.21 0.02 1.20
C HIS A 38 -1.83 -1.28 0.51
N TYR A 39 -1.57 -1.24 -0.80
CA TYR A 39 -1.08 -2.42 -1.50
C TYR A 39 0.29 -2.85 -0.94
N GLY A 40 1.17 -1.89 -0.70
CA GLY A 40 2.46 -2.19 -0.05
C GLY A 40 2.28 -2.84 1.31
N ASP A 41 1.34 -2.33 2.12
CA ASP A 41 1.05 -2.92 3.43
C ASP A 41 0.58 -4.37 3.30
N ALA A 42 -0.32 -4.63 2.35
CA ALA A 42 -0.83 -5.98 2.14
C ALA A 42 0.26 -6.93 1.64
N LEU A 43 1.14 -6.45 0.77
CA LEU A 43 2.29 -7.23 0.31
C LEU A 43 3.19 -7.60 1.49
N TRP A 44 3.47 -6.65 2.37
CA TRP A 44 4.33 -6.89 3.54
C TRP A 44 3.74 -7.99 4.42
N LYS A 45 2.48 -7.86 4.76
CA LYS A 45 1.81 -8.84 5.64
C LYS A 45 1.67 -10.20 4.98
N ASN A 46 1.67 -10.25 3.66
CA ASN A 46 1.58 -11.50 2.90
C ASN A 46 2.97 -12.12 2.65
N GLY A 47 4.03 -11.55 3.22
CA GLY A 47 5.39 -12.08 3.10
C GLY A 47 6.20 -11.52 1.94
N ASN A 48 5.64 -10.65 1.12
CA ASN A 48 6.31 -10.08 -0.05
C ASN A 48 7.00 -8.76 0.34
N GLN A 49 7.99 -8.84 1.21
CA GLN A 49 8.58 -7.63 1.82
C GLN A 49 9.36 -6.76 0.84
N ILE A 50 10.06 -7.37 -0.10
CA ILE A 50 10.83 -6.61 -1.09
C ILE A 50 9.87 -5.82 -1.99
N GLN A 51 8.80 -6.47 -2.46
CA GLN A 51 7.80 -5.80 -3.27
C GLN A 51 7.07 -4.71 -2.50
N ALA A 52 6.80 -4.94 -1.21
CA ALA A 52 6.19 -3.92 -0.35
C ALA A 52 7.03 -2.65 -0.33
N ARG A 53 8.34 -2.80 -0.12
CA ARG A 53 9.25 -1.65 -0.10
C ARG A 53 9.28 -0.93 -1.44
N TYR A 54 9.20 -1.68 -2.54
CA TYR A 54 9.13 -1.08 -3.87
C TYR A 54 7.93 -0.16 -4.01
N TYR A 55 6.74 -0.61 -3.57
CA TYR A 55 5.53 0.20 -3.69
C TYR A 55 5.51 1.38 -2.73
N TRP A 56 6.02 1.22 -1.51
CA TRP A 56 6.17 2.35 -0.59
C TRP A 56 7.11 3.41 -1.18
N ASP A 57 8.24 3.00 -1.75
CA ASP A 57 9.16 3.94 -2.39
C ASP A 57 8.49 4.62 -3.58
N TYR A 58 7.72 3.87 -4.35
CA TYR A 58 6.97 4.42 -5.47
C TYR A 58 6.02 5.53 -5.01
N VAL A 59 5.32 5.32 -3.89
CA VAL A 59 4.41 6.34 -3.35
C VAL A 59 5.15 7.62 -2.98
N LEU A 60 6.37 7.51 -2.45
CA LEU A 60 7.17 8.70 -2.13
C LEU A 60 7.47 9.56 -3.36
N LYS A 61 7.48 8.96 -4.54
CA LYS A 61 7.81 9.64 -5.78
C LYS A 61 6.60 10.22 -6.50
N LEU A 62 5.40 9.91 -6.03
CA LEU A 62 4.17 10.43 -6.65
C LEU A 62 3.96 11.89 -6.24
N ASP A 63 3.57 12.72 -7.21
CA ASP A 63 3.37 14.15 -6.96
C ASP A 63 2.24 14.41 -5.97
N LYS A 64 1.24 13.54 -5.96
CA LYS A 64 0.05 13.73 -5.12
C LYS A 64 0.23 13.28 -3.67
N THR A 65 1.35 12.67 -3.33
CA THR A 65 1.57 12.17 -1.98
C THR A 65 1.77 13.33 -1.01
N GLU A 66 0.91 13.41 0.01
CA GLU A 66 0.98 14.45 1.01
C GLU A 66 2.14 14.21 1.99
N ASP A 67 2.61 15.28 2.62
CA ASP A 67 3.79 15.20 3.49
C ASP A 67 3.57 14.28 4.69
N ASP A 68 2.38 14.25 5.26
CA ASP A 68 2.08 13.36 6.37
C ASP A 68 2.25 11.90 5.96
N LEU A 69 1.75 11.54 4.78
CA LEU A 69 1.88 10.19 4.28
C LEU A 69 3.34 9.87 3.98
N LYS A 70 4.10 10.82 3.46
CA LYS A 70 5.54 10.62 3.20
C LYS A 70 6.29 10.25 4.48
N LYS A 71 5.98 10.91 5.58
CA LYS A 71 6.61 10.60 6.88
C LYS A 71 6.31 9.17 7.32
N ILE A 72 5.05 8.78 7.21
CA ILE A 72 4.63 7.43 7.58
C ILE A 72 5.35 6.39 6.74
N ILE A 73 5.43 6.62 5.43
CA ILE A 73 6.07 5.69 4.51
C ILE A 73 7.57 5.58 4.76
N LYS A 74 8.22 6.69 5.06
CA LYS A 74 9.66 6.65 5.39
C LYS A 74 9.92 5.78 6.61
N GLU A 75 9.05 5.83 7.60
CA GLU A 75 9.16 4.94 8.76
C GLU A 75 8.95 3.49 8.37
N LYS A 76 7.97 3.20 7.53
CA LYS A 76 7.74 1.84 7.04
C LYS A 76 8.94 1.28 6.30
N LEU A 77 9.61 2.11 5.51
CA LEU A 77 10.80 1.70 4.78
C LEU A 77 11.96 1.33 5.70
N ILE A 78 12.01 1.93 6.88
CA ILE A 78 13.05 1.64 7.88
C ILE A 78 12.69 0.42 8.72
N LYS A 79 11.46 0.39 9.24
CA LYS A 79 11.06 -0.58 10.26
C LYS A 79 10.18 -1.72 9.72
N GLY A 80 9.56 -1.53 8.57
CA GLY A 80 8.48 -2.39 8.11
C GLY A 80 7.20 -2.14 8.89
N LEU A 81 6.34 -3.08 8.85
CA LEU A 81 5.07 -3.02 9.60
C LEU A 81 5.14 -3.78 10.90
#